data_bbeb7e6413142f8932645de49de32733
#
_entry.id   bbeb7e6413142f8932645de49de32733
#
_cell.length_a   1.000
_cell.length_b   1.000
_cell.length_c   1.000
_cell.angle_alpha   90.00
_cell.angle_beta   90.00
_cell.angle_gamma   90.00
#
_symmetry.space_group_name_H-M   'P 1'
#
loop_
_entity.id
_entity.type
_entity.pdbx_description
1 polymer ?
#
loop_
_entity_poly.entity_id
_entity_poly.type
_entity_poly.pdbx_seq_one_letter_code
_entity_poly.pdbx_strand_id
1 'polypeptide(L)'
;MYLCTKESIMHHPEIAIVDPNTLTCLGLKNILEDIIPMATIRVFHSFGELTDDTPDMYAHYFISAQIYFEHTSFFLLRKPKTIVLAGGDNQPQLSGIPKLNIYQDEGSLIKDIHQLRQYGHQARKQC
;
A
#
# COMPACT_ATOMS: atom_id res chain seq x y z
N MET A 1 24.95 -2.51 -2.11
CA MET A 1 24.38 -2.11 -3.05
C MET A 1 23.88 -3.02 -4.08
N TYR A 2 24.64 -3.78 -4.68
CA TYR A 2 24.07 -4.66 -5.64
C TYR A 2 23.19 -5.73 -5.01
N LEU A 3 23.29 -5.90 -3.70
CA LEU A 3 22.39 -6.80 -2.99
C LEU A 3 20.93 -6.39 -3.08
N CYS A 4 20.64 -5.11 -3.00
CA CYS A 4 19.29 -4.64 -3.17
C CYS A 4 18.76 -4.99 -4.52
N THR A 5 19.53 -4.76 -5.55
CA THR A 5 19.13 -5.07 -6.90
C THR A 5 18.93 -6.56 -7.08
N LYS A 6 19.82 -7.34 -6.51
CA LYS A 6 19.74 -8.77 -6.62
C LYS A 6 18.47 -9.31 -5.96
N GLU A 7 18.17 -8.78 -4.80
CA GLU A 7 16.95 -9.20 -4.13
C GLU A 7 15.72 -8.82 -4.91
N SER A 8 15.71 -7.64 -5.52
CA SER A 8 14.59 -7.22 -6.33
C SER A 8 14.33 -8.16 -7.48
N ILE A 9 15.39 -8.67 -8.08
CA ILE A 9 15.24 -9.59 -9.20
C ILE A 9 14.68 -10.92 -8.74
N MET A 10 15.09 -11.37 -7.56
CA MET A 10 14.71 -12.67 -7.06
C MET A 10 13.35 -12.69 -6.41
N HIS A 11 12.85 -11.54 -5.99
CA HIS A 11 11.62 -11.47 -5.23
C HIS A 11 10.45 -10.99 -6.03
N HIS A 12 9.31 -11.64 -5.85
CA HIS A 12 8.04 -11.12 -6.28
C HIS A 12 7.53 -10.20 -5.17
N PRO A 13 7.10 -8.98 -5.49
CA PRO A 13 6.62 -8.09 -4.43
C PRO A 13 5.35 -8.64 -3.78
N GLU A 14 5.24 -8.43 -2.49
CA GLU A 14 4.03 -8.74 -1.75
C GLU A 14 3.40 -7.44 -1.29
N ILE A 15 2.11 -7.32 -1.51
CA ILE A 15 1.36 -6.12 -1.20
C ILE A 15 0.20 -6.49 -0.30
N ALA A 16 0.01 -5.73 0.78
CA ALA A 16 -1.09 -5.94 1.71
C ALA A 16 -2.15 -4.88 1.48
N ILE A 17 -3.40 -5.31 1.47
CA ILE A 17 -4.55 -4.42 1.49
C ILE A 17 -5.23 -4.63 2.83
N VAL A 18 -5.39 -3.56 3.62
CA VAL A 18 -5.95 -3.64 4.95
C VAL A 18 -7.15 -2.69 5.03
N ASP A 19 -8.34 -3.24 4.90
CA ASP A 19 -9.55 -2.43 4.86
C ASP A 19 -10.75 -3.31 5.23
N PRO A 20 -11.61 -2.86 6.14
CA PRO A 20 -12.82 -3.64 6.48
C PRO A 20 -13.80 -3.74 5.32
N ASN A 21 -13.71 -2.86 4.33
CA ASN A 21 -14.67 -2.82 3.23
C ASN A 21 -14.28 -3.83 2.16
N THR A 22 -15.10 -4.88 2.04
CA THR A 22 -14.82 -5.98 1.11
C THR A 22 -14.78 -5.50 -0.34
N LEU A 23 -15.68 -4.60 -0.73
CA LEU A 23 -15.71 -4.14 -2.12
C LEU A 23 -14.44 -3.38 -2.49
N THR A 24 -13.96 -2.54 -1.59
CA THR A 24 -12.70 -1.84 -1.82
C THR A 24 -11.56 -2.84 -1.98
N CYS A 25 -11.51 -3.84 -1.12
CA CYS A 25 -10.47 -4.85 -1.19
C CYS A 25 -10.50 -5.62 -2.49
N LEU A 26 -11.70 -6.05 -2.91
CA LEU A 26 -11.83 -6.83 -4.13
C LEU A 26 -11.44 -6.00 -5.35
N GLY A 27 -11.94 -4.78 -5.43
CA GLY A 27 -11.65 -3.91 -6.56
C GLY A 27 -10.17 -3.58 -6.65
N LEU A 28 -9.58 -3.21 -5.52
CA LEU A 28 -8.16 -2.84 -5.50
C LEU A 28 -7.28 -4.04 -5.81
N LYS A 29 -7.61 -5.19 -5.24
CA LYS A 29 -6.85 -6.40 -5.50
C LYS A 29 -6.87 -6.72 -7.00
N ASN A 30 -8.03 -6.62 -7.62
CA ASN A 30 -8.16 -6.90 -9.04
C ASN A 30 -7.30 -5.95 -9.87
N ILE A 31 -7.31 -4.67 -9.55
CA ILE A 31 -6.49 -3.69 -10.26
C ILE A 31 -5.00 -4.00 -10.06
N LEU A 32 -4.59 -4.26 -8.82
CA LEU A 32 -3.18 -4.51 -8.54
C LEU A 32 -2.67 -5.76 -9.23
N GLU A 33 -3.48 -6.82 -9.25
CA GLU A 33 -3.08 -8.06 -9.93
C GLU A 33 -2.93 -7.85 -11.43
N ASP A 34 -3.72 -6.95 -11.98
CA ASP A 34 -3.70 -6.67 -13.40
C ASP A 34 -2.47 -5.86 -13.80
N ILE A 35 -2.11 -4.85 -13.01
CA ILE A 35 -1.00 -3.97 -13.36
C ILE A 35 0.35 -4.45 -12.81
N ILE A 36 0.33 -5.35 -11.83
CA ILE A 36 1.55 -5.92 -11.28
C ILE A 36 1.38 -7.44 -11.23
N PRO A 37 1.46 -8.11 -12.38
CA PRO A 37 1.11 -9.54 -12.43
C PRO A 37 1.98 -10.42 -11.56
N MET A 38 3.20 -9.98 -11.24
CA MET A 38 4.10 -10.79 -10.43
C MET A 38 3.89 -10.58 -8.93
N ALA A 39 3.07 -9.62 -8.55
CA ALA A 39 2.86 -9.34 -7.13
C ALA A 39 1.92 -10.36 -6.50
N THR A 40 2.16 -10.65 -5.23
CA THR A 40 1.22 -11.41 -4.42
C THR A 40 0.43 -10.40 -3.60
N ILE A 41 -0.89 -10.42 -3.76
CA ILE A 41 -1.76 -9.47 -3.07
C ILE A 41 -2.47 -10.21 -1.94
N ARG A 42 -2.29 -9.73 -0.71
CA ARG A 42 -2.97 -10.31 0.46
C ARG A 42 -3.93 -9.29 1.03
N VAL A 43 -5.10 -9.76 1.40
CA VAL A 43 -6.17 -8.91 1.91
C VAL A 43 -6.40 -9.20 3.38
N PHE A 44 -6.43 -8.15 4.18
CA PHE A 44 -6.74 -8.25 5.60
C PHE A 44 -7.85 -7.28 5.90
N HIS A 45 -8.82 -7.70 6.71
CA HIS A 45 -9.97 -6.86 7.01
C HIS A 45 -9.82 -6.14 8.34
N SER A 46 -8.73 -6.38 9.06
CA SER A 46 -8.46 -5.69 10.31
C SER A 46 -6.95 -5.59 10.54
N PHE A 47 -6.58 -4.70 11.43
CA PHE A 47 -5.17 -4.56 11.82
C PHE A 47 -4.65 -5.83 12.48
N GLY A 48 -5.50 -6.48 13.28
CA GLY A 48 -5.11 -7.72 13.93
C GLY A 48 -4.75 -8.81 12.95
N GLU A 49 -5.53 -8.93 11.86
CA GLU A 49 -5.21 -9.92 10.83
C GLU A 49 -3.84 -9.65 10.20
N LEU A 50 -3.53 -8.38 9.97
CA LEU A 50 -2.23 -8.04 9.40
C LEU A 50 -1.09 -8.40 10.35
N THR A 51 -1.22 -8.06 11.62
CA THR A 51 -0.14 -8.31 12.57
C THR A 51 0.01 -9.77 12.93
N ASP A 52 -1.04 -10.58 12.74
CA ASP A 52 -0.96 -12.02 12.93
C ASP A 52 -0.21 -12.72 11.81
N ASP A 53 0.02 -12.02 10.71
CA ASP A 53 0.81 -12.55 9.62
C ASP A 53 2.25 -12.01 9.77
N THR A 54 2.93 -11.75 8.68
CA THR A 54 4.30 -11.23 8.71
C THR A 54 4.30 -9.81 8.15
N PRO A 55 3.93 -8.82 8.98
CA PRO A 55 3.65 -7.47 8.46
C PRO A 55 4.85 -6.80 7.81
N ASP A 56 6.05 -7.18 8.14
CA ASP A 56 7.23 -6.50 7.59
C ASP A 56 7.69 -7.08 6.25
N MET A 57 7.01 -8.12 5.76
CA MET A 57 7.34 -8.71 4.46
C MET A 57 6.84 -7.89 3.28
N TYR A 58 5.91 -6.99 3.51
CA TYR A 58 5.21 -6.36 2.39
C TYR A 58 5.99 -5.20 1.83
N ALA A 59 6.00 -5.10 0.49
CA ALA A 59 6.61 -3.96 -0.18
C ALA A 59 5.77 -2.70 -0.03
N HIS A 60 4.45 -2.87 0.02
CA HIS A 60 3.52 -1.76 0.19
C HIS A 60 2.31 -2.20 1.00
N TYR A 61 1.75 -1.24 1.75
CA TYR A 61 0.48 -1.41 2.44
C TYR A 61 -0.51 -0.41 1.86
N PHE A 62 -1.67 -0.90 1.45
CA PHE A 62 -2.80 -0.03 1.09
C PHE A 62 -3.80 -0.16 2.23
N ILE A 63 -3.94 0.86 3.04
CA ILE A 63 -4.73 0.75 4.28
C ILE A 63 -5.85 1.79 4.33
N SER A 64 -6.98 1.41 4.93
CA SER A 64 -8.06 2.36 5.12
C SER A 64 -7.62 3.48 6.04
N ALA A 65 -8.21 4.67 5.82
CA ALA A 65 -7.89 5.81 6.67
C ALA A 65 -8.20 5.53 8.13
N GLN A 66 -9.30 4.83 8.39
CA GLN A 66 -9.68 4.52 9.76
C GLN A 66 -8.63 3.66 10.46
N ILE A 67 -8.17 2.62 9.79
CA ILE A 67 -7.14 1.74 10.39
C ILE A 67 -5.85 2.52 10.59
N TYR A 68 -5.51 3.39 9.64
CA TYR A 68 -4.33 4.23 9.80
C TYR A 68 -4.44 5.12 11.04
N PHE A 69 -5.60 5.75 11.24
CA PHE A 69 -5.78 6.62 12.40
C PHE A 69 -5.69 5.87 13.71
N GLU A 70 -6.19 4.64 13.72
CA GLU A 70 -6.18 3.82 14.94
C GLU A 70 -4.79 3.27 15.26
N HIS A 71 -3.93 3.16 14.26
CA HIS A 71 -2.61 2.54 14.43
C HIS A 71 -1.51 3.38 13.77
N THR A 72 -1.59 4.67 13.97
CA THR A 72 -0.71 5.63 13.30
C THR A 72 0.77 5.34 13.56
N SER A 73 1.13 5.01 14.81
CA SER A 73 2.54 4.75 15.15
C SER A 73 3.13 3.63 14.31
N PHE A 74 2.36 2.57 14.15
CA PHE A 74 2.82 1.42 13.37
C PHE A 74 3.15 1.82 11.94
N PHE A 75 2.24 2.57 11.31
CA PHE A 75 2.40 2.91 9.92
C PHE A 75 3.37 4.06 9.68
N LEU A 76 3.54 4.96 10.63
CA LEU A 76 4.54 6.01 10.49
C LEU A 76 5.96 5.44 10.45
N LEU A 77 6.21 4.38 11.18
CA LEU A 77 7.51 3.70 11.12
C LEU A 77 7.73 3.05 9.75
N ARG A 78 6.65 2.85 9.00
CA ARG A 78 6.70 2.20 7.69
C ARG A 78 6.22 3.15 6.60
N LYS A 79 6.41 4.46 6.81
CA LYS A 79 5.89 5.48 5.91
C LYS A 79 6.28 5.29 4.45
N PRO A 80 7.51 4.90 4.10
CA PRO A 80 7.87 4.78 2.69
C PRO A 80 7.06 3.74 1.93
N LYS A 81 6.41 2.81 2.62
CA LYS A 81 5.64 1.80 1.94
C LYS A 81 4.16 1.82 2.32
N THR A 82 3.70 2.87 2.99
CA THR A 82 2.32 2.99 3.42
C THR A 82 1.56 3.95 2.49
N ILE A 83 0.44 3.49 1.97
CA ILE A 83 -0.45 4.29 1.14
C ILE A 83 -1.84 4.24 1.76
N VAL A 84 -2.39 5.39 2.12
CA VAL A 84 -3.67 5.46 2.79
C VAL A 84 -4.78 5.62 1.76
N LEU A 85 -5.80 4.76 1.87
CA LEU A 85 -6.99 4.84 1.02
C LEU A 85 -7.90 5.92 1.58
N ALA A 86 -8.13 6.96 0.80
CA ALA A 86 -8.85 8.13 1.28
C ALA A 86 -9.95 8.51 0.31
N GLY A 87 -10.87 9.37 0.80
CA GLY A 87 -12.01 9.78 0.01
C GLY A 87 -11.81 11.01 -0.84
N GLY A 88 -10.60 11.56 -0.87
CA GLY A 88 -10.36 12.77 -1.66
C GLY A 88 -10.58 14.06 -0.88
N ASP A 89 -11.18 13.98 0.28
CA ASP A 89 -11.38 15.16 1.12
C ASP A 89 -10.06 15.58 1.75
N ASN A 90 -9.95 16.87 2.02
CA ASN A 90 -8.76 17.39 2.66
C ASN A 90 -8.80 17.00 4.14
N GLN A 91 -7.91 16.12 4.54
CA GLN A 91 -7.83 15.66 5.92
C GLN A 91 -6.45 16.02 6.46
N PRO A 92 -6.38 16.99 7.37
CA PRO A 92 -5.07 17.40 7.91
C PRO A 92 -4.28 16.27 8.56
N GLN A 93 -4.99 15.28 9.12
CA GLN A 93 -4.33 14.16 9.76
C GLN A 93 -3.53 13.31 8.78
N LEU A 94 -3.82 13.41 7.49
CA LEU A 94 -3.12 12.67 6.46
C LEU A 94 -2.06 13.50 5.75
N SER A 95 -1.79 14.70 6.27
CA SER A 95 -0.79 15.55 5.65
C SER A 95 0.58 14.89 5.69
N GLY A 96 1.25 14.87 4.56
CA GLY A 96 2.58 14.30 4.48
C GLY A 96 2.65 12.79 4.31
N ILE A 97 1.50 12.12 4.23
CA ILE A 97 1.46 10.67 4.02
C ILE A 97 0.93 10.40 2.61
N PRO A 98 1.48 9.43 1.89
CA PRO A 98 0.95 9.09 0.56
C PRO A 98 -0.50 8.62 0.65
N LYS A 99 -1.34 9.15 -0.24
CA LYS A 99 -2.77 8.85 -0.24
C LYS A 99 -3.22 8.45 -1.63
N LEU A 100 -4.15 7.51 -1.69
CA LEU A 100 -4.83 7.14 -2.93
C LEU A 100 -6.30 7.51 -2.79
N ASN A 101 -6.78 8.39 -3.67
CA ASN A 101 -8.19 8.74 -3.69
C ASN A 101 -8.94 7.59 -4.36
N ILE A 102 -9.80 6.92 -3.59
CA ILE A 102 -10.52 5.75 -4.11
C ILE A 102 -11.79 6.12 -4.88
N TYR A 103 -12.15 7.40 -4.92
CA TYR A 103 -13.35 7.86 -5.62
C TYR A 103 -12.98 8.51 -6.94
N GLN A 104 -12.35 7.73 -7.82
CA GLN A 104 -11.99 8.21 -9.15
C GLN A 104 -12.07 7.03 -10.11
N ASP A 105 -11.98 7.31 -11.39
CA ASP A 105 -12.10 6.26 -12.39
C ASP A 105 -10.89 5.34 -12.40
N GLU A 106 -11.05 4.22 -13.05
CA GLU A 106 -10.02 3.17 -13.06
C GLU A 106 -8.70 3.66 -13.62
N GLY A 107 -8.74 4.41 -14.73
CA GLY A 107 -7.50 4.91 -15.33
C GLY A 107 -6.73 5.83 -14.41
N SER A 108 -7.44 6.70 -13.69
CA SER A 108 -6.81 7.60 -12.74
C SER A 108 -6.25 6.84 -11.55
N LEU A 109 -6.97 5.82 -11.09
CA LEU A 109 -6.47 4.96 -10.01
C LEU A 109 -5.16 4.29 -10.40
N ILE A 110 -5.10 3.73 -11.59
CA ILE A 110 -3.90 3.03 -12.05
C ILE A 110 -2.72 4.00 -12.13
N LYS A 111 -2.96 5.18 -12.67
CA LYS A 111 -1.91 6.18 -12.78
C LYS A 111 -1.37 6.58 -11.41
N ASP A 112 -2.27 6.83 -10.47
CA ASP A 112 -1.88 7.23 -9.12
C ASP A 112 -1.14 6.11 -8.39
N ILE A 113 -1.57 4.87 -8.57
CA ILE A 113 -0.90 3.74 -7.94
C ILE A 113 0.55 3.65 -8.44
N HIS A 114 0.76 3.79 -9.74
CA HIS A 114 2.12 3.76 -10.27
C HIS A 114 2.99 4.85 -9.67
N GLN A 115 2.46 6.06 -9.55
CA GLN A 115 3.21 7.17 -8.99
C GLN A 115 3.55 6.93 -7.52
N LEU A 116 2.59 6.43 -6.76
CA LEU A 116 2.80 6.19 -5.33
C LEU A 116 3.81 5.07 -5.09
N ARG A 117 3.79 4.05 -5.94
CA ARG A 117 4.76 2.98 -5.83
C ARG A 117 6.17 3.47 -6.13
N GLN A 118 6.31 4.38 -7.08
CA GLN A 118 7.62 4.95 -7.39
C GLN A 118 8.15 5.78 -6.23
N TYR A 119 7.27 6.51 -5.55
CA TYR A 119 7.66 7.27 -4.39
C TYR A 119 8.26 6.36 -3.31
N GLY A 120 7.57 5.28 -2.98
CA GLY A 120 8.05 4.35 -1.99
C GLY A 120 9.34 3.66 -2.41
N HIS A 121 9.44 3.32 -3.68
CA HIS A 121 10.64 2.70 -4.21
C HIS A 121 11.85 3.63 -4.10
N GLN A 122 11.67 4.89 -4.45
CA GLN A 122 12.75 5.86 -4.35
C GLN A 122 13.19 6.06 -2.91
N ALA A 123 12.26 6.10 -1.97
CA ALA A 123 12.60 6.27 -0.58
C ALA A 123 13.43 5.10 -0.04
N ARG A 124 13.32 3.92 -0.65
CA ARG A 124 14.05 2.75 -0.22
C ARG A 124 15.30 2.48 -1.04
N LYS A 125 15.62 3.36 -1.95
CA LYS A 125 16.78 3.17 -2.81
C LYS A 125 18.11 3.36 -2.11
N GLN A 126 18.06 3.67 -0.86
CA GLN A 126 19.27 3.92 -0.12
C GLN A 126 19.78 2.67 0.52
N CYS A 127 19.77 1.58 -0.09
CA CYS A 127 20.33 0.37 0.49
C CYS A 127 21.80 0.21 0.18
#